data_f6ca0ae16f41a4baa8a941e315ffcd03
#
_entry.id   f6ca0ae16f41a4baa8a941e315ffcd03
#
_cell.length_a   1.000
_cell.length_b   1.000
_cell.length_c   1.000
_cell.angle_alpha   90.00
_cell.angle_beta   90.00
_cell.angle_gamma   90.00
#
_symmetry.space_group_name_H-M   'P 1'
#
loop_
_entity.id
_entity.type
_entity.pdbx_description
1 polymer ?
#
loop_
_entity_poly.entity_id
_entity_poly.type
_entity_poly.pdbx_seq_one_letter_code
_entity_poly.pdbx_strand_id
1 'polypeptide(L)'
;MTVLGINAGFGDPITGEFPFFERIGVAAVRQDLFAHGETAAIEALVAEFSNRSARAVFMLAGGKMQIPDGSNRIEPHVLAARARRVVEAAQAVGLQRYSLEVGNEPDIAHDGYASQPQDFAEAIRQVHAVVRPLGFEGDLISGGVSNLNERGLEYLQSMLSAPAVPADVVIGFHRYPEAGRGAEAPHRGFESRDEEFEALAGLVGVHRVACTEFGYHTAEDRMGTFGRRRRSESDVADSVRWDLNFFAQRHVLLAAIYQLNDGTRDVAEERYGVRRLDGTLKPVAEMLSARRPRES
;
A
#
# COMPACT_ATOMS: atom_id res chain seq x y z
N MET A 1 14.15 4.31 10.12
CA MET A 1 13.95 5.27 8.99
C MET A 1 12.81 4.75 8.15
N THR A 2 11.81 5.60 7.83
CA THR A 2 10.69 5.24 6.98
C THR A 2 11.14 5.07 5.54
N VAL A 3 10.76 3.95 4.92
CA VAL A 3 11.05 3.67 3.50
C VAL A 3 10.02 4.42 2.64
N LEU A 4 10.48 5.23 1.69
CA LEU A 4 9.61 5.85 0.69
C LEU A 4 9.24 4.80 -0.35
N GLY A 5 7.94 4.56 -0.49
CA GLY A 5 7.36 3.68 -1.49
C GLY A 5 6.51 4.42 -2.51
N ILE A 6 6.15 3.71 -3.58
CA ILE A 6 5.17 4.13 -4.59
C ILE A 6 4.32 2.95 -5.03
N ASN A 7 3.04 3.21 -5.31
CA ASN A 7 2.16 2.25 -5.96
C ASN A 7 2.33 2.37 -7.47
N ALA A 8 2.72 1.28 -8.13
CA ALA A 8 3.03 1.28 -9.57
C ALA A 8 1.80 1.13 -10.48
N GLY A 9 0.60 1.00 -9.89
CA GLY A 9 -0.65 0.81 -10.63
C GLY A 9 -0.98 -0.67 -10.89
N PHE A 10 -2.13 -0.91 -11.49
CA PHE A 10 -2.67 -2.24 -11.73
C PHE A 10 -2.09 -2.82 -13.04
N GLY A 11 -1.08 -3.69 -12.92
CA GLY A 11 -0.59 -4.48 -14.06
C GLY A 11 0.26 -3.74 -15.09
N ASP A 12 0.65 -2.50 -14.82
CA ASP A 12 1.56 -1.76 -15.70
C ASP A 12 2.98 -2.36 -15.64
N PRO A 13 3.65 -2.55 -16.79
CA PRO A 13 5.05 -2.95 -16.79
C PRO A 13 5.91 -1.88 -16.11
N ILE A 14 6.63 -2.26 -15.08
CA ILE A 14 7.49 -1.34 -14.32
C ILE A 14 8.95 -1.34 -14.75
N THR A 15 9.32 -2.22 -15.68
CA THR A 15 10.72 -2.45 -16.09
C THR A 15 11.44 -1.17 -16.52
N GLY A 16 10.76 -0.29 -17.23
CA GLY A 16 11.30 1.00 -17.68
C GLY A 16 11.30 2.09 -16.60
N GLU A 17 10.68 1.88 -15.46
CA GLU A 17 10.43 2.91 -14.45
C GLU A 17 11.50 2.98 -13.36
N PHE A 18 12.35 1.97 -13.22
CA PHE A 18 13.37 1.96 -12.17
C PHE A 18 14.32 3.18 -12.17
N PRO A 19 14.80 3.70 -13.33
CA PRO A 19 15.58 4.93 -13.33
C PRO A 19 14.80 6.15 -12.80
N PHE A 20 13.48 6.16 -13.02
CA PHE A 20 12.62 7.21 -12.46
C PHE A 20 12.48 7.06 -10.95
N PHE A 21 12.24 5.84 -10.44
CA PHE A 21 12.17 5.56 -9.01
C PHE A 21 13.44 5.98 -8.29
N GLU A 22 14.60 5.62 -8.83
CA GLU A 22 15.89 6.04 -8.30
C GLU A 22 16.03 7.56 -8.27
N ARG A 23 15.65 8.24 -9.35
CA ARG A 23 15.71 9.71 -9.43
C ARG A 23 14.88 10.40 -8.35
N ILE A 24 13.67 9.91 -8.06
CA ILE A 24 12.78 10.50 -7.04
C ILE A 24 13.00 9.92 -5.64
N GLY A 25 14.01 9.06 -5.45
CA GLY A 25 14.36 8.49 -4.14
C GLY A 25 13.39 7.43 -3.62
N VAL A 26 12.60 6.82 -4.49
CA VAL A 26 11.72 5.70 -4.14
C VAL A 26 12.56 4.45 -3.91
N ALA A 27 12.45 3.87 -2.73
CA ALA A 27 13.18 2.68 -2.31
C ALA A 27 12.32 1.42 -2.21
N ALA A 28 11.00 1.56 -2.39
CA ALA A 28 10.07 0.43 -2.46
C ALA A 28 9.00 0.67 -3.54
N VAL A 29 8.61 -0.39 -4.24
CA VAL A 29 7.53 -0.35 -5.22
C VAL A 29 6.48 -1.37 -4.81
N ARG A 30 5.27 -0.89 -4.55
CA ARG A 30 4.11 -1.73 -4.26
C ARG A 30 3.42 -2.10 -5.56
N GLN A 31 3.32 -3.39 -5.79
CA GLN A 31 2.79 -3.95 -7.02
C GLN A 31 1.70 -4.97 -6.74
N ASP A 32 0.56 -4.80 -7.40
CA ASP A 32 -0.53 -5.77 -7.36
C ASP A 32 -0.21 -7.00 -8.19
N LEU A 33 -0.37 -8.18 -7.59
CA LEU A 33 -0.23 -9.47 -8.27
C LEU A 33 -1.54 -9.95 -8.91
N PHE A 34 -2.62 -9.24 -8.71
CA PHE A 34 -3.94 -9.70 -9.14
C PHE A 34 -4.07 -9.81 -10.67
N ALA A 35 -3.55 -8.84 -11.41
CA ALA A 35 -3.53 -8.88 -12.89
C ALA A 35 -2.70 -10.06 -13.45
N HIS A 36 -1.89 -10.69 -12.61
CA HIS A 36 -0.98 -11.76 -12.93
C HIS A 36 -1.44 -13.10 -12.32
N GLY A 37 -2.68 -13.52 -12.59
CA GLY A 37 -3.24 -14.77 -12.03
C GLY A 37 -2.48 -16.05 -12.40
N GLU A 38 -1.66 -16.01 -13.43
CA GLU A 38 -0.85 -17.12 -13.90
C GLU A 38 0.55 -17.13 -13.27
N THR A 39 1.06 -18.32 -13.01
CA THR A 39 2.40 -18.52 -12.39
C THR A 39 3.51 -17.82 -13.16
N ALA A 40 3.51 -17.93 -14.50
CA ALA A 40 4.53 -17.30 -15.35
C ALA A 40 4.55 -15.76 -15.24
N ALA A 41 3.39 -15.13 -15.03
CA ALA A 41 3.30 -13.70 -14.86
C ALA A 41 3.86 -13.25 -13.49
N ILE A 42 3.63 -14.04 -12.44
CA ILE A 42 4.25 -13.80 -11.12
C ILE A 42 5.77 -13.93 -11.21
N GLU A 43 6.28 -14.99 -11.84
CA GLU A 43 7.71 -15.22 -12.04
C GLU A 43 8.36 -14.08 -12.82
N ALA A 44 7.75 -13.64 -13.92
CA ALA A 44 8.23 -12.52 -14.72
C ALA A 44 8.30 -11.22 -13.90
N LEU A 45 7.25 -10.89 -13.14
CA LEU A 45 7.22 -9.70 -12.29
C LEU A 45 8.29 -9.77 -11.19
N VAL A 46 8.43 -10.91 -10.52
CA VAL A 46 9.47 -11.09 -9.48
C VAL A 46 10.86 -10.93 -10.08
N ALA A 47 11.10 -11.46 -11.28
CA ALA A 47 12.38 -11.32 -11.97
C ALA A 47 12.74 -9.87 -12.33
N GLU A 48 11.76 -9.00 -12.55
CA GLU A 48 12.01 -7.57 -12.80
C GLU A 48 12.73 -6.87 -11.63
N PHE A 49 12.53 -7.35 -10.40
CA PHE A 49 13.16 -6.80 -9.20
C PHE A 49 14.52 -7.41 -8.86
N SER A 50 14.92 -8.53 -9.48
CA SER A 50 16.08 -9.33 -9.04
C SER A 50 17.41 -8.57 -8.99
N ASN A 51 17.58 -7.53 -9.81
CA ASN A 51 18.81 -6.73 -9.88
C ASN A 51 18.55 -5.23 -9.65
N ARG A 52 17.51 -4.90 -8.87
CA ARG A 52 17.12 -3.51 -8.63
C ARG A 52 17.43 -3.08 -7.22
N SER A 53 17.69 -1.78 -7.06
CA SER A 53 17.90 -1.15 -5.75
C SER A 53 16.58 -1.03 -4.97
N ALA A 54 15.47 -0.85 -5.66
CA ALA A 54 14.14 -0.76 -5.05
C ALA A 54 13.67 -2.13 -4.55
N ARG A 55 13.09 -2.15 -3.35
CA ARG A 55 12.44 -3.31 -2.76
C ARG A 55 11.05 -3.50 -3.38
N ALA A 56 10.65 -4.73 -3.69
CA ALA A 56 9.28 -5.05 -4.03
C ALA A 56 8.39 -5.14 -2.78
N VAL A 57 7.15 -4.67 -2.89
CA VAL A 57 6.06 -5.00 -1.97
C VAL A 57 4.97 -5.67 -2.82
N PHE A 58 4.92 -6.99 -2.79
CA PHE A 58 3.97 -7.76 -3.57
C PHE A 58 2.65 -7.89 -2.83
N MET A 59 1.61 -7.22 -3.33
CA MET A 59 0.26 -7.33 -2.81
C MET A 59 -0.40 -8.59 -3.38
N LEU A 60 -0.69 -9.56 -2.50
CA LEU A 60 -1.17 -10.89 -2.88
C LEU A 60 -2.62 -10.89 -3.38
N ALA A 61 -3.43 -9.97 -2.89
CA ALA A 61 -4.82 -9.78 -3.31
C ALA A 61 -5.12 -8.31 -3.48
N GLY A 62 -5.24 -7.88 -4.71
CA GLY A 62 -5.72 -6.57 -5.12
C GLY A 62 -6.76 -6.73 -6.22
N GLY A 63 -7.61 -5.73 -6.49
CA GLY A 63 -8.63 -5.78 -7.53
C GLY A 63 -9.72 -6.84 -7.29
N LYS A 64 -10.66 -6.96 -8.14
CA LYS A 64 -11.81 -7.86 -8.03
C LYS A 64 -11.37 -9.32 -8.25
N MET A 65 -10.97 -10.01 -7.21
CA MET A 65 -10.98 -11.48 -7.25
C MET A 65 -12.44 -11.92 -7.36
N GLN A 66 -12.92 -12.08 -8.57
CA GLN A 66 -14.16 -12.80 -8.79
C GLN A 66 -13.89 -14.26 -8.44
N ILE A 67 -14.33 -14.65 -7.26
CA ILE A 67 -14.49 -16.06 -6.94
C ILE A 67 -15.58 -16.59 -7.88
N PRO A 68 -15.45 -17.81 -8.41
CA PRO A 68 -16.39 -18.35 -9.39
C PRO A 68 -17.86 -18.36 -8.95
N ASP A 69 -18.13 -18.26 -7.65
CA ASP A 69 -19.50 -18.20 -7.08
C ASP A 69 -20.04 -16.76 -6.96
N GLY A 70 -19.29 -15.75 -7.44
CA GLY A 70 -19.69 -14.35 -7.34
C GLY A 70 -19.55 -13.75 -5.93
N SER A 71 -19.06 -14.51 -4.95
CA SER A 71 -18.73 -13.99 -3.64
C SER A 71 -17.36 -13.32 -3.67
N ASN A 72 -17.26 -12.14 -3.05
CA ASN A 72 -15.98 -11.40 -2.94
C ASN A 72 -15.24 -11.82 -1.66
N ARG A 73 -15.16 -13.11 -1.38
CA ARG A 73 -14.49 -13.61 -0.19
C ARG A 73 -12.99 -13.79 -0.44
N ILE A 74 -12.19 -13.34 0.48
CA ILE A 74 -10.79 -13.75 0.56
C ILE A 74 -10.75 -15.24 0.90
N GLU A 75 -10.16 -16.02 0.01
CA GLU A 75 -9.92 -17.44 0.24
C GLU A 75 -8.50 -17.62 0.84
N PRO A 76 -8.36 -17.86 2.15
CA PRO A 76 -7.06 -17.92 2.82
C PRO A 76 -6.05 -18.84 2.15
N HIS A 77 -6.51 -20.02 1.70
CA HIS A 77 -5.64 -21.00 1.04
C HIS A 77 -5.16 -20.55 -0.34
N VAL A 78 -5.95 -19.74 -1.06
CA VAL A 78 -5.55 -19.17 -2.36
C VAL A 78 -4.44 -18.14 -2.16
N LEU A 79 -4.57 -17.27 -1.14
CA LEU A 79 -3.53 -16.30 -0.80
C LEU A 79 -2.25 -17.00 -0.33
N ALA A 80 -2.36 -18.02 0.50
CA ALA A 80 -1.22 -18.81 0.95
C ALA A 80 -0.50 -19.51 -0.22
N ALA A 81 -1.24 -20.07 -1.18
CA ALA A 81 -0.66 -20.67 -2.38
C ALA A 81 0.02 -19.63 -3.27
N ARG A 82 -0.56 -18.43 -3.42
CA ARG A 82 0.05 -17.32 -4.18
C ARG A 82 1.33 -16.84 -3.50
N ALA A 83 1.31 -16.64 -2.17
CA ALA A 83 2.48 -16.25 -1.40
C ALA A 83 3.62 -17.26 -1.55
N ARG A 84 3.32 -18.56 -1.50
CA ARG A 84 4.29 -19.64 -1.77
C ARG A 84 4.98 -19.43 -3.12
N ARG A 85 4.21 -19.21 -4.19
CA ARG A 85 4.75 -19.02 -5.55
C ARG A 85 5.66 -17.81 -5.64
N VAL A 86 5.31 -16.69 -4.98
CA VAL A 86 6.17 -15.51 -4.94
C VAL A 86 7.49 -15.82 -4.25
N VAL A 87 7.46 -16.52 -3.11
CA VAL A 87 8.68 -16.89 -2.38
C VAL A 87 9.55 -17.82 -3.21
N GLU A 88 8.97 -18.85 -3.83
CA GLU A 88 9.69 -19.79 -4.70
C GLU A 88 10.30 -19.08 -5.92
N ALA A 89 9.55 -18.19 -6.58
CA ALA A 89 10.05 -17.37 -7.68
C ALA A 89 11.19 -16.44 -7.23
N ALA A 90 11.06 -15.78 -6.07
CA ALA A 90 12.09 -14.92 -5.52
C ALA A 90 13.38 -15.69 -5.23
N GLN A 91 13.29 -16.87 -4.67
CA GLN A 91 14.42 -17.77 -4.42
C GLN A 91 15.11 -18.18 -5.72
N ALA A 92 14.32 -18.54 -6.75
CA ALA A 92 14.84 -18.95 -8.06
C ALA A 92 15.68 -17.87 -8.76
N VAL A 93 15.33 -16.58 -8.56
CA VAL A 93 16.08 -15.44 -9.12
C VAL A 93 17.02 -14.75 -8.13
N GLY A 94 17.13 -15.24 -6.91
CA GLY A 94 17.98 -14.67 -5.86
C GLY A 94 17.50 -13.32 -5.32
N LEU A 95 16.21 -12.98 -5.43
CA LEU A 95 15.64 -11.76 -4.89
C LEU A 95 15.59 -11.81 -3.36
N GLN A 96 16.38 -10.97 -2.69
CA GLN A 96 16.49 -10.95 -1.22
C GLN A 96 15.63 -9.87 -0.55
N ARG A 97 15.32 -8.79 -1.27
CA ARG A 97 14.70 -7.59 -0.67
C ARG A 97 13.28 -7.39 -1.18
N TYR A 98 12.34 -8.06 -0.55
CA TYR A 98 10.91 -7.91 -0.85
C TYR A 98 10.05 -8.06 0.41
N SER A 99 8.81 -7.63 0.30
CA SER A 99 7.75 -7.82 1.29
C SER A 99 6.53 -8.43 0.62
N LEU A 100 5.72 -9.09 1.42
CA LEU A 100 4.41 -9.59 1.00
C LEU A 100 3.33 -8.79 1.74
N GLU A 101 2.32 -8.31 1.02
CA GLU A 101 1.13 -7.70 1.57
C GLU A 101 -0.08 -8.60 1.30
N VAL A 102 -0.81 -8.99 2.35
CA VAL A 102 -1.80 -10.08 2.26
C VAL A 102 -3.06 -9.69 1.49
N GLY A 103 -3.46 -8.43 1.55
CA GLY A 103 -4.67 -7.95 0.87
C GLY A 103 -4.69 -6.43 0.76
N ASN A 104 -5.83 -5.88 0.35
CA ASN A 104 -6.07 -4.45 0.20
C ASN A 104 -7.44 -4.09 0.75
N GLU A 105 -7.54 -3.08 1.60
CA GLU A 105 -8.77 -2.49 2.14
C GLU A 105 -9.85 -3.51 2.57
N PRO A 106 -9.49 -4.47 3.45
CA PRO A 106 -10.41 -5.57 3.81
C PRO A 106 -11.64 -5.09 4.59
N ASP A 107 -11.65 -3.85 5.02
CA ASP A 107 -12.73 -3.19 5.77
C ASP A 107 -13.82 -2.59 4.87
N ILE A 108 -13.64 -2.52 3.54
CA ILE A 108 -14.62 -1.92 2.64
C ILE A 108 -15.15 -2.89 1.59
N ALA A 109 -16.47 -2.79 1.33
CA ALA A 109 -17.21 -3.74 0.49
C ALA A 109 -17.11 -3.46 -1.02
N HIS A 110 -16.81 -2.20 -1.43
CA HIS A 110 -16.96 -1.82 -2.85
C HIS A 110 -15.87 -2.37 -3.75
N ASP A 111 -14.70 -2.69 -3.20
CA ASP A 111 -13.59 -3.28 -3.96
C ASP A 111 -13.60 -4.81 -4.00
N GLY A 112 -14.65 -5.41 -3.46
CA GLY A 112 -14.83 -6.85 -3.48
C GLY A 112 -14.01 -7.60 -2.44
N TYR A 113 -13.49 -6.92 -1.44
CA TYR A 113 -12.62 -7.49 -0.40
C TYR A 113 -13.17 -7.46 1.00
N ALA A 114 -14.37 -6.88 1.23
CA ALA A 114 -14.93 -6.89 2.56
C ALA A 114 -14.89 -8.31 3.11
N SER A 115 -13.96 -8.54 3.98
CA SER A 115 -13.87 -9.78 4.75
C SER A 115 -14.31 -9.51 6.17
N GLN A 116 -14.79 -10.56 6.81
CA GLN A 116 -14.91 -10.49 8.26
C GLN A 116 -13.49 -10.37 8.84
N PRO A 117 -13.27 -9.56 9.88
CA PRO A 117 -11.94 -9.39 10.46
C PRO A 117 -11.25 -10.69 10.85
N GLN A 118 -12.02 -11.68 11.31
CA GLN A 118 -11.52 -13.01 11.70
C GLN A 118 -11.08 -13.83 10.49
N ASP A 119 -11.80 -13.76 9.38
CA ASP A 119 -11.43 -14.45 8.13
C ASP A 119 -10.14 -13.86 7.56
N PHE A 120 -9.98 -12.54 7.67
CA PHE A 120 -8.77 -11.85 7.24
C PHE A 120 -7.56 -12.19 8.15
N ALA A 121 -7.76 -12.23 9.47
CA ALA A 121 -6.74 -12.70 10.41
C ALA A 121 -6.31 -14.12 10.09
N GLU A 122 -7.24 -15.03 9.74
CA GLU A 122 -6.95 -16.39 9.32
C GLU A 122 -6.15 -16.42 8.02
N ALA A 123 -6.46 -15.56 7.05
CA ALA A 123 -5.68 -15.44 5.81
C ALA A 123 -4.23 -15.03 6.09
N ILE A 124 -4.01 -14.04 6.96
CA ILE A 124 -2.67 -13.62 7.40
C ILE A 124 -1.93 -14.79 8.05
N ARG A 125 -2.58 -15.52 8.95
CA ARG A 125 -2.01 -16.69 9.65
C ARG A 125 -1.59 -17.79 8.66
N GLN A 126 -2.43 -18.11 7.67
CA GLN A 126 -2.12 -19.15 6.68
C GLN A 126 -0.97 -18.74 5.77
N VAL A 127 -0.95 -17.49 5.32
CA VAL A 127 0.18 -16.96 4.54
C VAL A 127 1.47 -17.06 5.37
N HIS A 128 1.46 -16.57 6.62
CA HIS A 128 2.60 -16.64 7.52
C HIS A 128 3.11 -18.10 7.71
N ALA A 129 2.20 -19.03 8.00
CA ALA A 129 2.52 -20.46 8.21
C ALA A 129 3.13 -21.12 6.97
N VAL A 130 2.83 -20.61 5.77
CA VAL A 130 3.40 -21.13 4.51
C VAL A 130 4.75 -20.50 4.20
N VAL A 131 4.90 -19.17 4.36
CA VAL A 131 6.10 -18.49 3.84
C VAL A 131 7.30 -18.56 4.80
N ARG A 132 7.08 -18.59 6.13
CA ARG A 132 8.19 -18.63 7.10
C ARG A 132 9.00 -19.94 7.02
N PRO A 133 8.41 -21.14 6.92
CA PRO A 133 9.15 -22.37 6.71
C PRO A 133 9.90 -22.43 5.37
N LEU A 134 9.50 -21.63 4.36
CA LEU A 134 10.23 -21.51 3.10
C LEU A 134 11.45 -20.57 3.19
N GLY A 135 11.71 -19.99 4.37
CA GLY A 135 12.84 -19.08 4.56
C GLY A 135 12.56 -17.63 4.12
N PHE A 136 11.29 -17.23 4.02
CA PHE A 136 10.96 -15.82 3.79
C PHE A 136 11.28 -14.98 5.04
N GLU A 137 12.26 -14.10 4.93
CA GLU A 137 12.72 -13.21 6.01
C GLU A 137 12.19 -11.76 5.87
N GLY A 138 11.54 -11.45 4.76
CA GLY A 138 10.97 -10.12 4.49
C GLY A 138 9.80 -9.78 5.40
N ASP A 139 9.33 -8.55 5.33
CA ASP A 139 8.16 -8.10 6.06
C ASP A 139 6.89 -8.72 5.47
N LEU A 140 6.10 -9.40 6.32
CA LEU A 140 4.74 -9.76 6.01
C LEU A 140 3.84 -8.63 6.51
N ILE A 141 3.16 -7.96 5.60
CA ILE A 141 2.30 -6.82 5.87
C ILE A 141 0.85 -7.28 5.76
N SER A 142 -0.02 -6.93 6.71
CA SER A 142 -1.46 -7.09 6.53
C SER A 142 -1.94 -6.17 5.40
N GLY A 143 -3.08 -6.45 4.78
CA GLY A 143 -3.70 -5.45 3.90
C GLY A 143 -4.01 -4.17 4.67
N GLY A 144 -3.72 -3.03 4.06
CA GLY A 144 -4.05 -1.73 4.65
C GLY A 144 -5.56 -1.56 4.81
N VAL A 145 -6.04 -1.19 6.01
CA VAL A 145 -7.41 -0.69 6.15
C VAL A 145 -7.55 0.62 5.39
N SER A 146 -8.73 0.88 4.82
CA SER A 146 -8.97 1.99 3.89
C SER A 146 -8.70 3.37 4.46
N ASN A 147 -8.85 3.53 5.77
CA ASN A 147 -8.53 4.75 6.52
C ASN A 147 -8.47 4.46 8.03
N LEU A 148 -7.82 5.37 8.77
CA LEU A 148 -7.76 5.36 10.23
C LEU A 148 -8.96 6.08 10.88
N ASN A 149 -10.14 5.98 10.28
CA ASN A 149 -11.38 6.44 10.90
C ASN A 149 -11.92 5.37 11.89
N GLU A 150 -12.99 5.67 12.58
CA GLU A 150 -13.63 4.78 13.56
C GLU A 150 -13.82 3.35 12.99
N ARG A 151 -14.36 3.23 11.77
CA ARG A 151 -14.61 1.93 11.12
C ARG A 151 -13.32 1.14 10.87
N GLY A 152 -12.28 1.79 10.35
CA GLY A 152 -11.00 1.12 10.09
C GLY A 152 -10.33 0.66 11.39
N LEU A 153 -10.40 1.47 12.46
CA LEU A 153 -9.87 1.11 13.77
C LEU A 153 -10.67 -0.01 14.43
N GLU A 154 -12.00 -0.01 14.35
CA GLU A 154 -12.85 -1.12 14.82
C GLU A 154 -12.55 -2.42 14.08
N TYR A 155 -12.33 -2.34 12.76
CA TYR A 155 -11.91 -3.49 11.97
C TYR A 155 -10.57 -4.06 12.46
N LEU A 156 -9.56 -3.20 12.62
CA LEU A 156 -8.25 -3.58 13.14
C LEU A 156 -8.34 -4.19 14.53
N GLN A 157 -9.11 -3.58 15.43
CA GLN A 157 -9.33 -4.11 16.77
C GLN A 157 -9.91 -5.53 16.72
N SER A 158 -10.94 -5.74 15.90
CA SER A 158 -11.58 -7.04 15.74
C SER A 158 -10.64 -8.09 15.14
N MET A 159 -9.85 -7.71 14.13
CA MET A 159 -8.84 -8.55 13.49
C MET A 159 -7.73 -8.97 14.47
N LEU A 160 -7.20 -8.02 15.25
CA LEU A 160 -6.12 -8.26 16.20
C LEU A 160 -6.57 -9.00 17.47
N SER A 161 -7.87 -8.93 17.79
CA SER A 161 -8.46 -9.72 18.88
C SER A 161 -8.57 -11.22 18.55
N ALA A 162 -8.48 -11.58 17.27
CA ALA A 162 -8.40 -12.97 16.87
C ALA A 162 -7.00 -13.53 17.24
N PRO A 163 -6.91 -14.73 17.85
CA PRO A 163 -5.62 -15.27 18.32
C PRO A 163 -4.68 -15.70 17.17
N ALA A 164 -4.92 -15.21 15.97
CA ALA A 164 -4.31 -15.75 14.76
C ALA A 164 -3.24 -14.85 14.13
N VAL A 165 -3.14 -13.56 14.48
CA VAL A 165 -2.16 -12.65 13.86
C VAL A 165 -0.79 -12.78 14.55
N PRO A 166 0.25 -13.30 13.86
CA PRO A 166 1.59 -13.45 14.44
C PRO A 166 2.22 -12.08 14.77
N ALA A 167 2.99 -12.01 15.86
CA ALA A 167 3.55 -10.75 16.39
C ALA A 167 4.58 -10.07 15.46
N ASP A 168 5.18 -10.81 14.52
CA ASP A 168 6.12 -10.29 13.53
C ASP A 168 5.45 -9.72 12.26
N VAL A 169 4.11 -9.81 12.16
CA VAL A 169 3.35 -9.20 11.07
C VAL A 169 3.34 -7.68 11.24
N VAL A 170 3.56 -6.97 10.15
CA VAL A 170 3.43 -5.51 10.07
C VAL A 170 1.98 -5.15 9.77
N ILE A 171 1.38 -4.23 10.52
CA ILE A 171 0.00 -3.83 10.29
C ILE A 171 -0.05 -2.71 9.25
N GLY A 172 -0.75 -2.99 8.15
CA GLY A 172 -0.98 -2.04 7.06
C GLY A 172 -2.13 -1.08 7.36
N PHE A 173 -2.00 0.15 6.90
CA PHE A 173 -3.08 1.13 6.87
C PHE A 173 -2.96 2.04 5.66
N HIS A 174 -4.08 2.61 5.22
CA HIS A 174 -4.11 3.67 4.22
C HIS A 174 -4.42 5.03 4.88
N ARG A 175 -4.02 6.08 4.19
CA ARG A 175 -4.28 7.44 4.66
C ARG A 175 -4.69 8.35 3.52
N TYR A 176 -5.99 8.54 3.39
CA TYR A 176 -6.59 9.52 2.49
C TYR A 176 -7.35 10.56 3.29
N PRO A 177 -7.10 11.85 3.09
CA PRO A 177 -7.81 12.88 3.85
C PRO A 177 -9.30 12.85 3.54
N GLU A 178 -10.11 13.12 4.56
CA GLU A 178 -11.54 13.36 4.35
C GLU A 178 -11.78 14.61 3.49
N ALA A 179 -12.97 14.68 2.89
CA ALA A 179 -13.37 15.79 2.05
C ALA A 179 -13.08 17.16 2.68
N GLY A 180 -12.34 17.99 1.94
CA GLY A 180 -12.03 19.36 2.32
C GLY A 180 -10.96 19.54 3.41
N ARG A 181 -10.39 18.45 3.96
CA ARG A 181 -9.36 18.51 5.01
C ARG A 181 -7.94 18.47 4.44
N GLY A 182 -6.98 19.08 5.13
CA GLY A 182 -5.55 19.09 4.80
C GLY A 182 -4.81 17.81 5.23
N ALA A 183 -3.51 17.74 4.94
CA ALA A 183 -2.65 16.66 5.41
C ALA A 183 -2.56 16.61 6.94
N GLU A 184 -2.54 17.76 7.55
CA GLU A 184 -2.48 17.96 9.00
C GLU A 184 -3.78 17.59 9.73
N ALA A 185 -4.90 17.50 9.01
CA ALA A 185 -6.19 17.24 9.64
C ALA A 185 -6.39 15.75 9.93
N PRO A 186 -6.83 15.37 11.13
CA PRO A 186 -7.18 13.99 11.46
C PRO A 186 -8.48 13.57 10.75
N HIS A 187 -8.79 12.29 10.76
CA HIS A 187 -10.13 11.81 10.45
C HIS A 187 -11.12 12.25 11.55
N ARG A 188 -12.42 12.22 11.18
CA ARG A 188 -13.48 12.54 12.16
C ARG A 188 -13.38 11.61 13.35
N GLY A 189 -13.62 12.16 14.52
CA GLY A 189 -13.50 11.45 15.80
C GLY A 189 -12.20 11.71 16.54
N PHE A 190 -11.21 12.38 15.90
CA PHE A 190 -9.95 12.75 16.53
C PHE A 190 -9.76 14.27 16.52
N GLU A 191 -9.09 14.78 17.53
CA GLU A 191 -8.74 16.21 17.65
C GLU A 191 -7.48 16.54 16.86
N SER A 192 -6.56 15.57 16.73
CA SER A 192 -5.28 15.75 16.04
C SER A 192 -4.82 14.48 15.31
N ARG A 193 -3.86 14.66 14.39
CA ARG A 193 -3.17 13.53 13.74
C ARG A 193 -2.35 12.70 14.72
N ASP A 194 -1.87 13.29 15.78
CA ASP A 194 -1.15 12.59 16.85
C ASP A 194 -2.09 11.63 17.57
N GLU A 195 -3.26 12.11 17.98
CA GLU A 195 -4.29 11.28 18.60
C GLU A 195 -4.76 10.14 17.70
N GLU A 196 -5.01 10.42 16.42
CA GLU A 196 -5.35 9.40 15.41
C GLU A 196 -4.28 8.30 15.33
N PHE A 197 -3.00 8.70 15.33
CA PHE A 197 -1.90 7.74 15.25
C PHE A 197 -1.66 7.02 16.58
N GLU A 198 -1.86 7.67 17.71
CA GLU A 198 -1.79 7.06 19.06
C GLU A 198 -2.88 6.01 19.24
N ALA A 199 -4.09 6.24 18.70
CA ALA A 199 -5.16 5.24 18.69
C ALA A 199 -4.75 4.00 17.88
N LEU A 200 -4.16 4.17 16.69
CA LEU A 200 -3.59 3.07 15.93
C LEU A 200 -2.49 2.35 16.73
N ALA A 201 -1.52 3.09 17.27
CA ALA A 201 -0.40 2.52 18.01
C ALA A 201 -0.86 1.74 19.25
N GLY A 202 -1.89 2.24 19.94
CA GLY A 202 -2.51 1.55 21.07
C GLY A 202 -3.17 0.21 20.66
N LEU A 203 -3.80 0.16 19.49
CA LEU A 203 -4.43 -1.06 18.99
C LEU A 203 -3.39 -2.10 18.51
N VAL A 204 -2.40 -1.66 17.77
CA VAL A 204 -1.42 -2.60 17.15
C VAL A 204 -0.40 -3.12 18.17
N GLY A 205 -0.20 -2.42 19.28
CA GLY A 205 0.64 -2.87 20.39
C GLY A 205 2.09 -3.15 19.96
N VAL A 206 2.49 -4.40 19.94
CA VAL A 206 3.86 -4.82 19.59
C VAL A 206 4.15 -4.85 18.09
N HIS A 207 3.13 -4.74 17.24
CA HIS A 207 3.31 -4.77 15.80
C HIS A 207 3.90 -3.46 15.28
N ARG A 208 4.74 -3.57 14.26
CA ARG A 208 5.15 -2.41 13.44
C ARG A 208 4.03 -2.02 12.50
N VAL A 209 4.06 -0.79 11.98
CA VAL A 209 3.04 -0.28 11.06
C VAL A 209 3.64 0.16 9.73
N ALA A 210 2.84 0.03 8.66
CA ALA A 210 3.17 0.50 7.33
C ALA A 210 1.98 1.23 6.71
N CYS A 211 2.22 2.43 6.17
CA CYS A 211 1.25 3.13 5.34
C CYS A 211 1.43 2.67 3.90
N THR A 212 0.60 1.70 3.48
CA THR A 212 0.73 1.07 2.16
C THR A 212 0.08 1.85 1.04
N GLU A 213 -0.76 2.83 1.39
CA GLU A 213 -1.26 3.85 0.47
C GLU A 213 -1.52 5.18 1.20
N PHE A 214 -1.04 6.26 0.60
CA PHE A 214 -1.48 7.61 0.94
C PHE A 214 -1.38 8.51 -0.28
N GLY A 215 -2.21 9.55 -0.34
CA GLY A 215 -2.17 10.44 -1.49
C GLY A 215 -3.27 11.48 -1.53
N TYR A 216 -3.15 12.35 -2.55
CA TYR A 216 -4.02 13.50 -2.78
C TYR A 216 -4.28 13.64 -4.27
N HIS A 217 -5.54 13.75 -4.67
CA HIS A 217 -5.90 13.88 -6.09
C HIS A 217 -5.95 15.35 -6.55
N THR A 218 -5.74 15.52 -7.85
CA THR A 218 -5.84 16.80 -8.55
C THR A 218 -7.04 16.89 -9.49
N ALA A 219 -7.98 15.93 -9.43
CA ALA A 219 -9.16 15.90 -10.29
C ALA A 219 -10.05 17.13 -10.10
N GLU A 220 -10.65 17.57 -11.22
CA GLU A 220 -11.65 18.65 -11.21
C GLU A 220 -13.04 18.18 -10.80
N ASP A 221 -13.26 16.87 -10.74
CA ASP A 221 -14.56 16.29 -10.42
C ASP A 221 -15.06 16.80 -9.06
N ARG A 222 -16.04 17.70 -9.14
CA ARG A 222 -16.68 18.34 -7.99
C ARG A 222 -17.56 17.36 -7.20
N MET A 223 -17.89 16.23 -7.82
CA MET A 223 -18.80 15.21 -7.32
C MET A 223 -18.08 13.91 -7.02
N GLY A 224 -16.73 13.92 -7.00
CA GLY A 224 -15.93 12.72 -6.77
C GLY A 224 -16.55 11.78 -5.75
N THR A 225 -16.57 10.51 -6.04
CA THR A 225 -17.28 9.43 -5.31
C THR A 225 -17.09 9.50 -3.79
N PHE A 226 -16.06 10.23 -3.33
CA PHE A 226 -15.71 10.41 -1.91
C PHE A 226 -15.77 11.87 -1.43
N GLY A 227 -16.34 12.80 -2.20
CA GLY A 227 -16.45 14.21 -1.80
C GLY A 227 -15.12 14.90 -1.51
N ARG A 228 -14.00 14.39 -2.02
CA ARG A 228 -12.65 14.90 -1.78
C ARG A 228 -12.43 16.20 -2.53
N ARG A 229 -11.88 17.23 -1.87
CA ARG A 229 -11.63 18.54 -2.48
C ARG A 229 -10.47 18.43 -3.44
N ARG A 230 -10.65 18.94 -4.69
CA ARG A 230 -9.55 19.21 -5.62
C ARG A 230 -8.45 20.03 -4.93
N ARG A 231 -7.23 19.64 -5.16
CA ARG A 231 -6.02 20.36 -4.75
C ARG A 231 -5.25 20.83 -5.96
N SER A 232 -4.53 21.93 -5.83
CA SER A 232 -3.48 22.26 -6.80
C SER A 232 -2.36 21.21 -6.69
N GLU A 233 -1.59 21.04 -7.74
CA GLU A 233 -0.45 20.13 -7.71
C GLU A 233 0.63 20.56 -6.71
N SER A 234 0.77 21.86 -6.44
CA SER A 234 1.65 22.38 -5.39
C SER A 234 1.15 22.00 -3.99
N ASP A 235 -0.18 22.11 -3.75
CA ASP A 235 -0.76 21.70 -2.47
C ASP A 235 -0.58 20.20 -2.24
N VAL A 236 -0.64 19.39 -3.30
CA VAL A 236 -0.35 17.95 -3.24
C VAL A 236 1.10 17.71 -2.82
N ALA A 237 2.06 18.42 -3.43
CA ALA A 237 3.47 18.28 -3.06
C ALA A 237 3.72 18.65 -1.59
N ASP A 238 3.12 19.73 -1.10
CA ASP A 238 3.24 20.15 0.30
C ASP A 238 2.57 19.16 1.25
N SER A 239 1.40 18.63 0.88
CA SER A 239 0.68 17.64 1.67
C SER A 239 1.46 16.32 1.78
N VAL A 240 2.02 15.82 0.67
CA VAL A 240 2.86 14.62 0.66
C VAL A 240 4.13 14.82 1.48
N ARG A 241 4.76 16.00 1.38
CA ARG A 241 5.94 16.35 2.22
C ARG A 241 5.60 16.30 3.71
N TRP A 242 4.45 16.83 4.07
CA TRP A 242 3.97 16.84 5.45
C TRP A 242 3.77 15.42 5.98
N ASP A 243 3.02 14.57 5.23
CA ASP A 243 2.79 13.16 5.62
C ASP A 243 4.10 12.37 5.74
N LEU A 244 5.03 12.51 4.80
CA LEU A 244 6.32 11.83 4.87
C LEU A 244 7.13 12.22 6.10
N ASN A 245 7.08 13.49 6.51
CA ASN A 245 7.72 13.95 7.74
C ASN A 245 7.01 13.38 8.98
N PHE A 246 5.68 13.38 8.99
CA PHE A 246 4.87 12.82 10.05
C PHE A 246 5.15 11.32 10.26
N PHE A 247 5.14 10.54 9.19
CA PHE A 247 5.43 9.10 9.23
C PHE A 247 6.87 8.81 9.67
N ALA A 248 7.84 9.61 9.23
CA ALA A 248 9.23 9.45 9.62
C ALA A 248 9.43 9.67 11.14
N GLN A 249 8.78 10.67 11.73
CA GLN A 249 8.82 10.94 13.17
C GLN A 249 8.21 9.83 14.01
N ARG A 250 7.28 9.06 13.44
CA ARG A 250 6.56 7.96 14.13
C ARG A 250 7.06 6.58 13.75
N HIS A 251 8.22 6.50 13.08
CA HIS A 251 8.87 5.25 12.72
C HIS A 251 7.98 4.29 11.90
N VAL A 252 7.05 4.84 11.10
CA VAL A 252 6.29 4.04 10.12
C VAL A 252 7.29 3.37 9.18
N LEU A 253 7.18 2.04 9.02
CA LEU A 253 8.15 1.24 8.28
C LEU A 253 8.24 1.61 6.80
N LEU A 254 7.08 1.74 6.16
CA LEU A 254 6.90 2.06 4.75
C LEU A 254 5.84 3.16 4.62
N ALA A 255 6.04 4.11 3.72
CA ALA A 255 5.03 5.07 3.30
C ALA A 255 4.98 5.08 1.76
N ALA A 256 3.96 4.44 1.18
CA ALA A 256 3.82 4.29 -0.26
C ALA A 256 2.81 5.29 -0.84
N ILE A 257 3.29 6.15 -1.73
CA ILE A 257 2.46 7.14 -2.41
C ILE A 257 1.55 6.43 -3.42
N TYR A 258 0.28 6.72 -3.39
CA TYR A 258 -0.67 6.36 -4.41
C TYR A 258 -0.86 7.58 -5.32
N GLN A 259 -0.42 7.55 -6.61
CA GLN A 259 0.21 6.46 -7.36
C GLN A 259 1.29 6.97 -8.32
N LEU A 260 1.85 6.11 -9.18
CA LEU A 260 2.89 6.49 -10.15
C LEU A 260 2.36 7.44 -11.23
N ASN A 261 1.32 7.04 -11.94
CA ASN A 261 0.76 7.78 -13.08
C ASN A 261 -0.67 8.24 -12.83
N ASP A 262 -1.05 9.37 -13.40
CA ASP A 262 -2.46 9.69 -13.60
C ASP A 262 -3.09 8.70 -14.59
N GLY A 263 -4.36 8.36 -14.37
CA GLY A 263 -5.17 7.63 -15.32
C GLY A 263 -5.78 8.54 -16.39
N THR A 264 -6.62 7.95 -17.24
CA THR A 264 -7.17 8.61 -18.43
C THR A 264 -8.40 9.47 -18.14
N ARG A 265 -9.15 9.16 -17.08
CA ARG A 265 -10.37 9.86 -16.69
C ARG A 265 -10.04 10.98 -15.70
N ASP A 266 -10.82 12.07 -15.73
CA ASP A 266 -10.70 13.15 -14.74
C ASP A 266 -11.58 12.88 -13.51
N VAL A 267 -11.33 11.76 -12.85
CA VAL A 267 -11.97 11.35 -11.60
C VAL A 267 -10.91 11.24 -10.50
N ALA A 268 -11.35 11.34 -9.24
CA ALA A 268 -10.42 11.37 -8.12
C ALA A 268 -9.46 10.18 -8.13
N GLU A 269 -9.98 8.98 -8.34
CA GLU A 269 -9.23 7.72 -8.30
C GLU A 269 -8.09 7.66 -9.34
N GLU A 270 -8.20 8.43 -10.44
CA GLU A 270 -7.23 8.44 -11.52
C GLU A 270 -6.31 9.67 -11.53
N ARG A 271 -6.39 10.58 -10.53
CA ARG A 271 -5.62 11.83 -10.48
C ARG A 271 -4.68 11.95 -9.30
N TYR A 272 -4.27 10.82 -8.75
CA TYR A 272 -3.28 10.74 -7.67
C TYR A 272 -1.83 10.65 -8.15
N GLY A 273 -1.58 10.52 -9.45
CA GLY A 273 -0.26 10.29 -10.02
C GLY A 273 0.79 11.32 -9.60
N VAL A 274 2.04 10.88 -9.42
CA VAL A 274 3.19 11.78 -9.32
C VAL A 274 3.63 12.27 -10.72
N ARG A 275 3.14 11.62 -11.76
CA ARG A 275 3.35 11.92 -13.18
C ARG A 275 2.01 12.03 -13.90
N ARG A 276 1.87 13.02 -14.76
CA ARG A 276 0.67 13.21 -15.57
C ARG A 276 0.59 12.17 -16.68
N LEU A 277 -0.58 12.05 -17.29
CA LEU A 277 -0.85 11.10 -18.38
C LEU A 277 0.09 11.28 -19.57
N ASP A 278 0.53 12.50 -19.86
CA ASP A 278 1.47 12.84 -20.95
C ASP A 278 2.95 12.53 -20.57
N GLY A 279 3.19 11.94 -19.41
CA GLY A 279 4.52 11.61 -18.91
C GLY A 279 5.25 12.75 -18.21
N THR A 280 4.70 13.98 -18.19
CA THR A 280 5.32 15.10 -17.50
C THR A 280 5.19 14.97 -15.99
N LEU A 281 6.19 15.50 -15.27
CA LEU A 281 6.25 15.39 -13.82
C LEU A 281 5.33 16.41 -13.14
N LYS A 282 4.70 16.01 -12.04
CA LYS A 282 4.04 16.94 -11.14
C LYS A 282 5.04 17.47 -10.09
N PRO A 283 4.77 18.62 -9.46
CA PRO A 283 5.64 19.19 -8.41
C PRO A 283 5.99 18.22 -7.28
N VAL A 284 5.14 17.25 -6.99
CA VAL A 284 5.42 16.21 -5.99
C VAL A 284 6.63 15.35 -6.38
N ALA A 285 6.81 14.99 -7.65
CA ALA A 285 7.98 14.25 -8.10
C ALA A 285 9.28 15.08 -7.99
N GLU A 286 9.21 16.39 -8.28
CA GLU A 286 10.32 17.31 -8.11
C GLU A 286 10.70 17.47 -6.63
N MET A 287 9.70 17.61 -5.76
CA MET A 287 9.89 17.67 -4.31
C MET A 287 10.56 16.40 -3.77
N LEU A 288 10.14 15.22 -4.23
CA LEU A 288 10.74 13.94 -3.84
C LEU A 288 12.20 13.86 -4.27
N SER A 289 12.52 14.25 -5.52
CA SER A 289 13.89 14.29 -6.04
C SER A 289 14.82 15.18 -5.19
N ALA A 290 14.30 16.31 -4.71
CA ALA A 290 15.07 17.24 -3.88
C ALA A 290 15.32 16.76 -2.44
N ARG A 291 14.57 15.76 -1.94
CA ARG A 291 14.76 15.14 -0.61
C ARG A 291 15.90 14.13 -0.57
N ARG A 292 16.36 13.68 -1.72
CA ARG A 292 17.48 12.71 -1.77
C ARG A 292 18.72 13.32 -1.14
N PRO A 293 19.41 12.61 -0.21
CA PRO A 293 20.74 13.05 0.23
C PRO A 293 21.62 13.24 -1.00
N ARG A 294 22.23 14.42 -1.16
CA ARG A 294 23.24 14.61 -2.20
C ARG A 294 24.38 13.66 -1.84
N GLU A 295 24.67 12.73 -2.74
CA GLU A 295 25.89 11.93 -2.62
C GLU A 295 27.06 12.90 -2.60
N SER A 296 27.73 12.96 -1.45
CA SER A 296 28.91 13.79 -1.22
C SER A 296 30.17 13.06 -1.70
#